data_00c291f2b0c898d176533e7992a9a291
#
_entry.id   00c291f2b0c898d176533e7992a9a291
#
_cell.length_a   1.000
_cell.length_b   1.000
_cell.length_c   1.000
_cell.angle_alpha   90.00
_cell.angle_beta   90.00
_cell.angle_gamma   90.00
#
_symmetry.space_group_name_H-M   'P 1'
#
loop_
_entity.id
_entity.type
_entity.pdbx_description
1 polymer ?
#
loop_
_entity_poly.entity_id
_entity_poly.type
_entity_poly.pdbx_seq_one_letter_code
_entity_poly.pdbx_strand_id
1 'polypeptide(L)'
;MSLEIARNDGVNPVVLKVVGEFLEEIGSRLDKGQGLWLAGGVGAGKTALAMLVSKTAIEAGHTVAIYSLPKLLARIRATYEKDLGGDSYTQFFDRLISVDLLHVDDLGVEKRSDWVLEQLYSVVNERYEMERSMVVTTNLEQQALEDQIGERTVSRLVEICGPPLTVDGEDLRYPRAPAY
;
A
#
# COMPACT_ATOMS: atom_id res chain seq x y z
N MET A 1 -12.49 9.78 4.04
CA MET A 1 -12.33 10.76 2.95
C MET A 1 -13.17 10.26 1.78
N SER A 2 -13.83 11.11 1.03
CA SER A 2 -14.45 10.78 -0.26
C SER A 2 -13.56 11.34 -1.39
N LEU A 3 -13.77 10.87 -2.63
CA LEU A 3 -13.06 11.44 -3.80
C LEU A 3 -13.37 12.93 -4.00
N GLU A 4 -14.54 13.40 -3.58
CA GLU A 4 -14.92 14.82 -3.62
C GLU A 4 -14.05 15.67 -2.67
N ILE A 5 -13.77 15.18 -1.46
CA ILE A 5 -12.85 15.85 -0.53
C ILE A 5 -11.46 15.90 -1.12
N ALA A 6 -10.93 14.79 -1.65
CA ALA A 6 -9.63 14.77 -2.29
C ALA A 6 -9.53 15.71 -3.49
N ARG A 7 -10.63 15.89 -4.25
CA ARG A 7 -10.69 16.85 -5.35
C ARG A 7 -10.61 18.30 -4.87
N ASN A 8 -11.30 18.62 -3.79
CA ASN A 8 -11.26 19.94 -3.17
C ASN A 8 -9.89 20.25 -2.55
N ASP A 9 -9.17 19.23 -2.12
CA ASP A 9 -7.84 19.32 -1.53
C ASP A 9 -6.71 19.40 -2.58
N GLY A 10 -7.04 19.53 -3.88
CA GLY A 10 -6.09 19.77 -4.95
C GLY A 10 -5.32 18.54 -5.44
N VAL A 11 -5.77 17.34 -5.14
CA VAL A 11 -5.20 16.10 -5.69
C VAL A 11 -5.37 16.08 -7.21
N ASN A 12 -4.33 15.67 -7.94
CA ASN A 12 -4.30 15.60 -9.39
C ASN A 12 -5.54 14.88 -9.96
N PRO A 13 -6.31 15.51 -10.88
CA PRO A 13 -7.52 14.92 -11.46
C PRO A 13 -7.29 13.57 -12.15
N VAL A 14 -6.11 13.32 -12.71
CA VAL A 14 -5.76 12.05 -13.35
C VAL A 14 -5.71 10.93 -12.31
N VAL A 15 -5.07 11.20 -11.15
CA VAL A 15 -5.03 10.26 -10.03
C VAL A 15 -6.44 9.95 -9.53
N LEU A 16 -7.27 10.99 -9.34
CA LEU A 16 -8.65 10.82 -8.88
C LEU A 16 -9.49 10.01 -9.86
N LYS A 17 -9.26 10.18 -11.17
CA LYS A 17 -9.95 9.39 -12.20
C LYS A 17 -9.54 7.92 -12.09
N VAL A 18 -8.24 7.61 -12.07
CA VAL A 18 -7.74 6.22 -11.99
C VAL A 18 -8.20 5.55 -10.70
N VAL A 19 -8.11 6.24 -9.56
CA VAL A 19 -8.61 5.71 -8.28
C VAL A 19 -10.12 5.53 -8.34
N GLY A 20 -10.88 6.47 -8.93
CA GLY A 20 -12.33 6.36 -9.11
C GLY A 20 -12.74 5.12 -9.91
N GLU A 21 -12.12 4.91 -11.07
CA GLU A 21 -12.34 3.72 -11.91
C GLU A 21 -12.00 2.42 -11.15
N PHE A 22 -10.92 2.44 -10.36
CA PHE A 22 -10.56 1.30 -9.52
C PHE A 22 -11.60 1.00 -8.45
N LEU A 23 -12.16 2.03 -7.79
CA LEU A 23 -13.21 1.89 -6.78
C LEU A 23 -14.52 1.37 -7.37
N GLU A 24 -14.91 1.85 -8.55
CA GLU A 24 -16.14 1.40 -9.24
C GLU A 24 -16.05 -0.08 -9.62
N GLU A 25 -14.87 -0.58 -9.95
CA GLU A 25 -14.62 -1.96 -10.37
C GLU A 25 -13.95 -2.81 -9.28
N ILE A 26 -13.99 -2.40 -8.01
CA ILE A 26 -13.14 -2.95 -6.93
C ILE A 26 -13.17 -4.48 -6.86
N GLY A 27 -14.33 -5.12 -6.92
CA GLY A 27 -14.45 -6.58 -6.88
C GLY A 27 -13.71 -7.23 -8.05
N SER A 28 -13.99 -6.80 -9.28
CA SER A 28 -13.34 -7.34 -10.48
C SER A 28 -11.83 -7.11 -10.50
N ARG A 29 -11.36 -5.97 -9.94
CA ARG A 29 -9.94 -5.66 -9.82
C ARG A 29 -9.24 -6.60 -8.84
N LEU A 30 -9.84 -6.81 -7.66
CA LEU A 30 -9.30 -7.70 -6.64
C LEU A 30 -9.31 -9.16 -7.08
N ASP A 31 -10.36 -9.61 -7.78
CA ASP A 31 -10.44 -10.96 -8.35
C ASP A 31 -9.35 -11.25 -9.39
N LYS A 32 -8.82 -10.21 -10.04
CA LYS A 32 -7.72 -10.29 -11.01
C LYS A 32 -6.35 -10.02 -10.40
N GLY A 33 -6.24 -9.91 -9.09
CA GLY A 33 -4.99 -9.59 -8.42
C GLY A 33 -4.46 -8.18 -8.70
N GLN A 34 -5.29 -7.27 -9.23
CA GLN A 34 -4.87 -5.91 -9.57
C GLN A 34 -4.85 -5.01 -8.34
N GLY A 35 -3.82 -4.20 -8.23
CA GLY A 35 -3.62 -3.29 -7.12
C GLY A 35 -3.41 -1.84 -7.55
N LEU A 36 -2.97 -1.01 -6.60
CA LEU A 36 -2.60 0.39 -6.83
C LEU A 36 -1.31 0.75 -6.10
N TRP A 37 -0.47 1.53 -6.77
CA TRP A 37 0.72 2.11 -6.18
C TRP A 37 0.63 3.64 -6.20
N LEU A 38 0.56 4.25 -5.02
CA LEU A 38 0.48 5.70 -4.84
C LEU A 38 1.83 6.23 -4.36
N ALA A 39 2.49 7.03 -5.17
CA ALA A 39 3.76 7.67 -4.86
C ALA A 39 3.59 9.20 -4.79
N GLY A 40 4.47 9.91 -4.07
CA GLY A 40 4.46 11.37 -4.04
C GLY A 40 4.90 11.96 -2.71
N GLY A 41 4.90 13.27 -2.59
CA GLY A 41 5.36 14.02 -1.42
C GLY A 41 4.60 13.70 -0.12
N VAL A 42 5.21 14.07 0.99
CA VAL A 42 4.59 14.00 2.30
C VAL A 42 3.36 14.90 2.33
N GLY A 43 2.24 14.41 2.90
CA GLY A 43 1.01 15.20 3.00
C GLY A 43 0.13 15.24 1.75
N ALA A 44 0.56 14.71 0.61
CA ALA A 44 -0.17 14.73 -0.66
C ALA A 44 -1.48 13.90 -0.70
N GLY A 45 -1.87 13.22 0.39
CA GLY A 45 -3.13 12.48 0.48
C GLY A 45 -3.06 11.00 0.10
N LYS A 46 -1.87 10.43 -0.17
CA LYS A 46 -1.68 9.01 -0.55
C LYS A 46 -2.34 8.03 0.41
N THR A 47 -1.99 8.11 1.71
CA THR A 47 -2.55 7.24 2.75
C THR A 47 -4.08 7.33 2.79
N ALA A 48 -4.63 8.51 2.61
CA ALA A 48 -6.08 8.71 2.65
C ALA A 48 -6.77 8.09 1.43
N LEU A 49 -6.16 8.17 0.23
CA LEU A 49 -6.66 7.47 -0.97
C LEU A 49 -6.54 5.95 -0.81
N ALA A 50 -5.42 5.45 -0.31
CA ALA A 50 -5.21 4.03 -0.04
C ALA A 50 -6.21 3.49 0.99
N MET A 51 -6.51 4.27 2.04
CA MET A 51 -7.55 3.92 3.02
C MET A 51 -8.95 3.92 2.42
N LEU A 52 -9.25 4.82 1.48
CA LEU A 52 -10.52 4.81 0.75
C LEU A 52 -10.68 3.52 -0.07
N VAL A 53 -9.62 3.09 -0.77
CA VAL A 53 -9.62 1.82 -1.50
C VAL A 53 -9.85 0.64 -0.55
N SER A 54 -9.13 0.60 0.56
CA SER A 54 -9.28 -0.45 1.57
C SER A 54 -10.69 -0.50 2.17
N LYS A 55 -11.27 0.66 2.47
CA LYS A 55 -12.64 0.77 2.97
C LYS A 55 -13.64 0.25 1.95
N THR A 56 -13.53 0.66 0.68
CA THR A 56 -14.44 0.22 -0.39
C THR A 56 -14.35 -1.30 -0.60
N ALA A 57 -13.14 -1.88 -0.51
CA ALA A 57 -12.95 -3.32 -0.58
C ALA A 57 -13.69 -4.06 0.55
N ILE A 58 -13.58 -3.56 1.79
CA ILE A 58 -14.32 -4.12 2.96
C ILE A 58 -15.84 -4.01 2.75
N GLU A 59 -16.32 -2.85 2.28
CA GLU A 59 -17.76 -2.62 2.01
C GLU A 59 -18.29 -3.52 0.89
N ALA A 60 -17.43 -3.92 -0.05
CA ALA A 60 -17.72 -4.90 -1.10
C ALA A 60 -17.61 -6.36 -0.62
N GLY A 61 -17.27 -6.61 0.65
CA GLY A 61 -17.22 -7.95 1.25
C GLY A 61 -15.87 -8.65 1.13
N HIS A 62 -14.82 -7.96 0.69
CA HIS A 62 -13.46 -8.53 0.57
C HIS A 62 -12.70 -8.48 1.90
N THR A 63 -11.79 -9.44 2.07
CA THR A 63 -10.87 -9.49 3.21
C THR A 63 -9.70 -8.52 2.99
N VAL A 64 -9.41 -7.68 3.99
CA VAL A 64 -8.37 -6.64 3.88
C VAL A 64 -7.46 -6.67 5.10
N ALA A 65 -6.16 -6.61 4.89
CA ALA A 65 -5.17 -6.36 5.93
C ALA A 65 -4.46 -5.02 5.66
N ILE A 66 -4.32 -4.19 6.70
CA ILE A 66 -3.75 -2.84 6.60
C ILE A 66 -2.61 -2.70 7.59
N TYR A 67 -1.44 -2.37 7.09
CA TYR A 67 -0.24 -2.13 7.89
C TYR A 67 0.55 -0.93 7.36
N SER A 68 1.14 -0.13 8.25
CA SER A 68 2.34 0.61 7.85
C SER A 68 3.52 -0.36 7.80
N LEU A 69 4.51 -0.11 6.95
CA LEU A 69 5.67 -1.01 6.82
C LEU A 69 6.36 -1.28 8.17
N PRO A 70 6.62 -0.27 9.03
CA PRO A 70 7.22 -0.52 10.35
C PRO A 70 6.41 -1.49 11.21
N LYS A 71 5.08 -1.34 11.22
CA LYS A 71 4.19 -2.22 11.99
C LYS A 71 4.15 -3.64 11.43
N LEU A 72 4.17 -3.78 10.11
CA LEU A 72 4.23 -5.09 9.44
C LEU A 72 5.49 -5.84 9.86
N LEU A 73 6.66 -5.19 9.72
CA LEU A 73 7.95 -5.79 10.08
C LEU A 73 8.06 -6.10 11.58
N ALA A 74 7.55 -5.20 12.44
CA ALA A 74 7.51 -5.46 13.88
C ALA A 74 6.62 -6.67 14.21
N ARG A 75 5.48 -6.82 13.51
CA ARG A 75 4.59 -7.96 13.70
C ARG A 75 5.25 -9.27 13.24
N ILE A 76 5.96 -9.26 12.11
CA ILE A 76 6.73 -10.41 11.64
C ILE A 76 7.82 -10.78 12.68
N ARG A 77 8.57 -9.82 13.21
CA ARG A 77 9.57 -10.09 14.26
C ARG A 77 8.96 -10.73 15.50
N ALA A 78 7.83 -10.22 15.95
CA ALA A 78 7.15 -10.76 17.13
C ALA A 78 6.71 -12.23 16.97
N THR A 79 6.58 -12.75 15.75
CA THR A 79 6.27 -14.17 15.53
C THR A 79 7.44 -15.11 15.82
N TYR A 80 8.67 -14.59 15.90
CA TYR A 80 9.85 -15.37 16.28
C TYR A 80 10.04 -15.50 17.81
N GLU A 81 9.36 -14.64 18.58
CA GLU A 81 9.41 -14.65 20.06
C GLU A 81 8.36 -15.63 20.59
N LYS A 82 8.79 -16.87 20.88
CA LYS A 82 7.91 -18.00 21.21
C LYS A 82 7.11 -17.88 22.53
N ASP A 83 7.39 -16.89 23.38
CA ASP A 83 6.89 -16.86 24.76
C ASP A 83 5.56 -16.11 24.96
N LEU A 84 4.96 -15.51 23.93
CA LEU A 84 3.81 -14.62 24.07
C LEU A 84 2.46 -15.20 23.64
N GLY A 85 2.35 -16.50 23.34
CA GLY A 85 1.07 -17.14 22.98
C GLY A 85 0.43 -16.55 21.71
N GLY A 86 1.21 -15.89 20.85
CA GLY A 86 0.75 -15.31 19.59
C GLY A 86 0.81 -16.31 18.43
N ASP A 87 0.38 -15.85 17.25
CA ASP A 87 0.48 -16.62 16.02
C ASP A 87 1.92 -16.98 15.68
N SER A 88 2.13 -18.20 15.15
CA SER A 88 3.42 -18.55 14.57
C SER A 88 3.70 -17.72 13.31
N TYR A 89 4.97 -17.64 12.89
CA TYR A 89 5.36 -16.99 11.63
C TYR A 89 4.50 -17.52 10.46
N THR A 90 4.37 -18.83 10.32
CA THR A 90 3.59 -19.45 9.24
C THR A 90 2.13 -18.99 9.25
N GLN A 91 1.46 -19.01 10.42
CA GLN A 91 0.08 -18.56 10.53
C GLN A 91 -0.11 -17.08 10.19
N PHE A 92 0.82 -16.24 10.63
CA PHE A 92 0.76 -14.81 10.31
C PHE A 92 1.04 -14.55 8.83
N PHE A 93 2.06 -15.22 8.27
CA PHE A 93 2.41 -15.13 6.86
C PHE A 93 1.27 -15.60 5.96
N ASP A 94 0.67 -16.76 6.26
CA ASP A 94 -0.48 -17.30 5.52
C ASP A 94 -1.65 -16.31 5.48
N ARG A 95 -1.91 -15.59 6.59
CA ARG A 95 -2.92 -14.53 6.60
C ARG A 95 -2.54 -13.35 5.72
N LEU A 96 -1.29 -12.92 5.73
CA LEU A 96 -0.83 -11.82 4.88
C LEU A 96 -0.95 -12.12 3.39
N ILE A 97 -0.70 -13.36 3.00
CA ILE A 97 -0.76 -13.76 1.58
C ILE A 97 -2.17 -14.15 1.13
N SER A 98 -3.07 -14.55 2.04
CA SER A 98 -4.41 -15.04 1.69
C SER A 98 -5.48 -13.96 1.59
N VAL A 99 -5.36 -12.83 2.30
CA VAL A 99 -6.37 -11.75 2.22
C VAL A 99 -6.49 -11.22 0.78
N ASP A 100 -7.69 -10.80 0.36
CA ASP A 100 -7.93 -10.32 -1.00
C ASP A 100 -7.12 -9.05 -1.29
N LEU A 101 -7.03 -8.14 -0.31
CA LEU A 101 -6.26 -6.90 -0.44
C LEU A 101 -5.29 -6.73 0.74
N LEU A 102 -3.99 -6.58 0.44
CA LEU A 102 -2.99 -6.14 1.41
C LEU A 102 -2.63 -4.67 1.15
N HIS A 103 -2.93 -3.81 2.11
CA HIS A 103 -2.53 -2.40 2.10
C HIS A 103 -1.27 -2.22 2.95
N VAL A 104 -0.17 -1.80 2.31
CA VAL A 104 1.09 -1.45 2.98
C VAL A 104 1.38 0.03 2.78
N ASP A 105 1.27 0.78 3.87
CA ASP A 105 1.51 2.23 3.89
C ASP A 105 2.98 2.55 4.19
N ASP A 106 3.50 3.60 3.57
CA ASP A 106 4.86 4.12 3.77
C ASP A 106 6.00 3.12 3.44
N LEU A 107 5.95 2.49 2.25
CA LEU A 107 7.07 1.67 1.76
C LEU A 107 8.34 2.51 1.64
N GLY A 108 9.46 1.92 2.09
CA GLY A 108 10.79 2.51 1.96
C GLY A 108 11.21 3.43 3.11
N VAL A 109 10.41 3.57 4.18
CA VAL A 109 10.77 4.36 5.37
C VAL A 109 11.71 3.61 6.33
N GLU A 110 11.76 2.28 6.25
CA GLU A 110 12.61 1.45 7.11
C GLU A 110 14.07 1.49 6.69
N LYS A 111 14.96 1.31 7.69
CA LYS A 111 16.38 1.12 7.39
C LYS A 111 16.58 -0.18 6.63
N ARG A 112 17.20 -0.08 5.46
CA ARG A 112 17.56 -1.23 4.63
C ARG A 112 18.40 -2.23 5.40
N SER A 113 18.03 -3.51 5.35
CA SER A 113 18.80 -4.66 5.84
C SER A 113 18.40 -5.89 5.04
N ASP A 114 19.26 -6.92 5.01
CA ASP A 114 18.98 -8.16 4.28
C ASP A 114 17.69 -8.81 4.77
N TRP A 115 17.43 -8.77 6.08
CA TRP A 115 16.21 -9.30 6.66
C TRP A 115 14.96 -8.56 6.15
N VAL A 116 14.99 -7.22 6.10
CA VAL A 116 13.86 -6.42 5.57
C VAL A 116 13.62 -6.74 4.11
N LEU A 117 14.69 -6.83 3.30
CA LEU A 117 14.60 -7.18 1.88
C LEU A 117 13.99 -8.57 1.69
N GLU A 118 14.41 -9.54 2.46
CA GLU A 118 13.91 -10.93 2.40
C GLU A 118 12.42 -10.98 2.77
N GLN A 119 12.01 -10.34 3.88
CA GLN A 119 10.61 -10.36 4.30
C GLN A 119 9.69 -9.68 3.28
N LEU A 120 10.07 -8.50 2.77
CA LEU A 120 9.28 -7.79 1.76
C LEU A 120 9.19 -8.59 0.46
N TYR A 121 10.31 -9.12 -0.01
CA TYR A 121 10.31 -9.95 -1.22
C TYR A 121 9.39 -11.17 -1.05
N SER A 122 9.48 -11.88 0.08
CA SER A 122 8.66 -13.06 0.33
C SER A 122 7.17 -12.73 0.29
N VAL A 123 6.73 -11.68 0.98
CA VAL A 123 5.30 -11.27 0.98
C VAL A 123 4.84 -10.84 -0.41
N VAL A 124 5.61 -9.99 -1.09
CA VAL A 124 5.21 -9.44 -2.40
C VAL A 124 5.22 -10.53 -3.48
N ASN A 125 6.25 -11.41 -3.49
CA ASN A 125 6.36 -12.49 -4.46
C ASN A 125 5.23 -13.52 -4.31
N GLU A 126 4.93 -13.96 -3.08
CA GLU A 126 3.83 -14.90 -2.86
C GLU A 126 2.48 -14.30 -3.29
N ARG A 127 2.23 -13.02 -2.98
CA ARG A 127 1.01 -12.36 -3.43
C ARG A 127 0.93 -12.23 -4.95
N TYR A 128 2.05 -11.97 -5.60
CA TYR A 128 2.15 -11.99 -7.06
C TYR A 128 1.81 -13.37 -7.65
N GLU A 129 2.42 -14.44 -7.12
CA GLU A 129 2.18 -15.81 -7.59
C GLU A 129 0.74 -16.30 -7.34
N MET A 130 0.10 -15.82 -6.27
CA MET A 130 -1.27 -16.13 -5.92
C MET A 130 -2.30 -15.18 -6.54
N GLU A 131 -1.88 -14.27 -7.42
CA GLU A 131 -2.74 -13.24 -8.03
C GLU A 131 -3.56 -12.46 -6.98
N ARG A 132 -2.89 -12.00 -5.90
CA ARG A 132 -3.51 -11.25 -4.81
C ARG A 132 -3.15 -9.77 -4.87
N SER A 133 -4.17 -8.92 -4.73
CA SER A 133 -4.06 -7.48 -4.87
C SER A 133 -3.29 -6.82 -3.73
N MET A 134 -2.56 -5.76 -4.06
CA MET A 134 -1.89 -4.89 -3.10
C MET A 134 -2.24 -3.42 -3.35
N VAL A 135 -2.36 -2.65 -2.28
CA VAL A 135 -2.31 -1.19 -2.34
C VAL A 135 -1.09 -0.74 -1.54
N VAL A 136 -0.22 0.02 -2.19
CA VAL A 136 1.01 0.49 -1.56
C VAL A 136 1.14 2.00 -1.68
N THR A 137 1.71 2.62 -0.65
CA THR A 137 2.08 4.03 -0.68
C THR A 137 3.57 4.22 -0.43
N THR A 138 4.16 5.24 -0.98
CA THR A 138 5.56 5.61 -0.74
C THR A 138 5.78 7.10 -0.96
N ASN A 139 6.78 7.66 -0.27
CA ASN A 139 7.29 9.00 -0.53
C ASN A 139 8.49 9.00 -1.48
N LEU A 140 8.96 7.82 -1.89
CA LEU A 140 10.12 7.65 -2.75
C LEU A 140 9.69 7.53 -4.22
N GLU A 141 10.52 8.04 -5.10
CA GLU A 141 10.45 7.72 -6.52
C GLU A 141 10.88 6.26 -6.76
N GLN A 142 10.49 5.68 -7.89
CA GLN A 142 10.70 4.27 -8.18
C GLN A 142 12.16 3.84 -8.00
N GLN A 143 13.12 4.58 -8.57
CA GLN A 143 14.54 4.23 -8.47
C GLN A 143 15.04 4.24 -7.02
N ALA A 144 14.66 5.24 -6.23
CA ALA A 144 15.03 5.31 -4.82
C ALA A 144 14.37 4.16 -4.01
N LEU A 145 13.16 3.73 -4.40
CA LEU A 145 12.51 2.59 -3.78
C LEU A 145 13.20 1.28 -4.16
N GLU A 146 13.65 1.10 -5.42
CA GLU A 146 14.46 -0.04 -5.85
C GLU A 146 15.76 -0.16 -5.05
N ASP A 147 16.44 0.97 -4.81
CA ASP A 147 17.62 1.01 -3.96
C ASP A 147 17.30 0.63 -2.51
N GLN A 148 16.10 0.93 -2.03
CA GLN A 148 15.69 0.74 -0.63
C GLN A 148 15.15 -0.66 -0.35
N ILE A 149 14.28 -1.21 -1.21
CA ILE A 149 13.59 -2.49 -0.99
C ILE A 149 13.96 -3.59 -1.99
N GLY A 150 14.82 -3.28 -2.95
CA GLY A 150 15.33 -4.19 -3.96
C GLY A 150 14.54 -4.18 -5.27
N GLU A 151 15.26 -4.23 -6.39
CA GLU A 151 14.73 -4.20 -7.75
C GLU A 151 13.68 -5.30 -8.00
N ARG A 152 13.93 -6.53 -7.52
CA ARG A 152 13.00 -7.66 -7.69
C ARG A 152 11.65 -7.42 -7.02
N THR A 153 11.66 -6.85 -5.82
CA THR A 153 10.43 -6.52 -5.07
C THR A 153 9.64 -5.45 -5.83
N VAL A 154 10.32 -4.41 -6.32
CA VAL A 154 9.68 -3.33 -7.08
C VAL A 154 9.13 -3.85 -8.40
N SER A 155 9.85 -4.71 -9.13
CA SER A 155 9.35 -5.36 -10.35
C SER A 155 8.03 -6.09 -10.11
N ARG A 156 7.91 -6.88 -9.03
CA ARG A 156 6.65 -7.56 -8.67
C ARG A 156 5.54 -6.59 -8.28
N LEU A 157 5.87 -5.51 -7.58
CA LEU A 157 4.90 -4.46 -7.28
C LEU A 157 4.34 -3.79 -8.54
N VAL A 158 5.19 -3.54 -9.54
CA VAL A 158 4.74 -3.00 -10.85
C VAL A 158 3.80 -3.98 -11.55
N GLU A 159 4.06 -5.28 -11.48
CA GLU A 159 3.18 -6.29 -12.10
C GLU A 159 1.82 -6.37 -11.38
N ILE A 160 1.78 -6.25 -10.04
CA ILE A 160 0.54 -6.26 -9.25
C ILE A 160 -0.23 -4.93 -9.38
N CYS A 161 0.47 -3.81 -9.22
CA CYS A 161 -0.14 -2.49 -9.02
C CYS A 161 -0.14 -1.60 -10.26
N GLY A 162 0.59 -1.99 -11.31
CA GLY A 162 0.92 -1.08 -12.40
C GLY A 162 2.01 -0.07 -12.00
N PRO A 163 2.33 0.88 -12.89
CA PRO A 163 3.28 1.94 -12.58
C PRO A 163 2.77 2.84 -11.46
N PRO A 164 3.68 3.48 -10.68
CA PRO A 164 3.28 4.35 -9.59
C PRO A 164 2.44 5.54 -10.10
N LEU A 165 1.31 5.78 -9.45
CA LEU A 165 0.49 6.97 -9.64
C LEU A 165 1.06 8.10 -8.77
N THR A 166 1.58 9.14 -9.41
CA THR A 166 2.14 10.28 -8.70
C THR A 166 1.02 11.15 -8.14
N VAL A 167 0.88 11.13 -6.82
CA VAL A 167 -0.06 11.98 -6.09
C VAL A 167 0.64 13.30 -5.79
N ASP A 168 0.42 14.28 -6.66
CA ASP A 168 0.89 15.64 -6.47
C ASP A 168 -0.19 16.44 -5.75
N GLY A 169 0.20 17.22 -4.76
CA GLY A 169 -0.69 18.07 -4.00
C GLY A 169 0.07 18.85 -2.94
N GLU A 170 -0.54 19.92 -2.44
CA GLU A 170 -0.04 20.64 -1.27
C GLU A 170 -0.15 19.76 -0.03
N ASP A 171 0.67 20.00 0.99
CA ASP A 171 0.57 19.26 2.26
C ASP A 171 -0.79 19.54 2.93
N LEU A 172 -1.69 18.59 2.82
CA LEU A 172 -3.07 18.68 3.33
C LEU A 172 -3.16 18.77 4.87
N ARG A 173 -2.04 18.61 5.57
CA ARG A 173 -1.97 18.77 7.04
C ARG A 173 -1.90 20.22 7.48
N TYR A 174 -1.52 21.12 6.56
CA TYR A 174 -1.42 22.55 6.81
C TYR A 174 -2.36 23.30 5.85
N PRO A 175 -3.63 23.54 6.23
CA PRO A 175 -4.53 24.35 5.41
C PRO A 175 -3.89 25.73 5.19
N ARG A 176 -3.98 26.26 3.95
CA ARG A 176 -3.50 27.60 3.64
C ARG A 176 -4.07 28.60 4.64
N ALA A 177 -3.21 29.38 5.23
CA ALA A 177 -3.68 30.57 5.96
C ALA A 177 -4.56 31.41 5.02
N PRO A 178 -5.72 31.90 5.46
CA PRO A 178 -6.55 32.76 4.62
C PRO A 178 -5.67 33.95 4.12
N ALA A 179 -5.69 34.16 2.81
CA ALA A 179 -5.06 35.36 2.22
C ALA A 179 -5.76 36.59 2.80
N TYR A 180 -5.02 37.40 3.52
CA TYR A 180 -5.48 38.73 4.00
C TYR A 180 -5.47 39.71 2.85
#